data_cb9aa7fafca9669e7aba32804b77f1d2
#
_entry.id   cb9aa7fafca9669e7aba32804b77f1d2
#
_cell.length_a   1.000
_cell.length_b   1.000
_cell.length_c   1.000
_cell.angle_alpha   90.00
_cell.angle_beta   90.00
_cell.angle_gamma   90.00
#
_symmetry.space_group_name_H-M   'P 1'
#
loop_
_entity.id
_entity.type
_entity.pdbx_description
1 polymer ?
#
loop_
_entity_poly.entity_id
_entity_poly.type
_entity_poly.pdbx_seq_one_letter_code
_entity_poly.pdbx_strand_id
1 'polypeptide(L)'
;MPQETFLTAANPPAPLAERLRPKNLDEFAGQEHLIGRGKVLRRMIEGDLVSSMIFWGPPGVGKTTLAQIIAHQTKSHFINFSAVTSGIKEIRQVMEQAESDRHFGIRTIVFVDEIHRFNKAQQDAFLPYVEKGSIILIGATTENPSFEVNSALLSRCRVFVLHALTEENVLGLLHRALQDERGFGGQKIDMAEDLLRAIAVFANGDARTALSTLEMVILNADLDENGQAHVTPETVAQCTSRRSLLYDKKGDGHYDLISALHKSMRNSDPDAAVYWLARMLEGGEDPLYIARRVVRFASEYIGLADSRALETAVAAYQACHFLGMPECTVHLTQAVVYMAMAPKSNALYVAYETAKKDAQEQIAEPVPLQIRNAETSLMKNLGYGKGYVYAHDTQEKLSAMTCLPDSLQGKRYYQPTEQGNEGRYKQRLEEIIRWKEEHRGK
;
A
#
# COMPACT_ATOMS: atom_id res chain seq x y z
N MET A 1 -47.20 -25.53 -12.11
CA MET A 1 -47.08 -24.41 -13.02
C MET A 1 -45.62 -23.95 -12.98
N PRO A 2 -44.90 -23.78 -14.07
CA PRO A 2 -43.50 -23.40 -14.03
C PRO A 2 -43.43 -21.95 -13.53
N GLN A 3 -42.52 -21.72 -12.58
CA GLN A 3 -42.10 -20.40 -12.12
C GLN A 3 -41.61 -19.60 -13.34
N GLU A 4 -42.34 -18.58 -13.74
CA GLU A 4 -41.82 -17.56 -14.66
C GLU A 4 -40.71 -16.80 -13.90
N THR A 5 -39.52 -17.26 -14.13
CA THR A 5 -38.31 -16.64 -13.62
C THR A 5 -38.18 -15.25 -14.27
N PHE A 6 -37.73 -14.25 -13.48
CA PHE A 6 -37.39 -12.87 -13.85
C PHE A 6 -36.35 -12.74 -15.00
N LEU A 7 -36.00 -13.81 -15.70
CA LEU A 7 -34.95 -13.92 -16.71
C LEU A 7 -35.51 -14.37 -18.08
N THR A 8 -36.39 -13.58 -18.67
CA THR A 8 -36.78 -13.74 -20.10
C THR A 8 -36.32 -12.56 -20.95
N ALA A 9 -35.15 -11.98 -20.68
CA ALA A 9 -34.43 -11.14 -21.63
C ALA A 9 -33.27 -11.92 -22.21
N ALA A 10 -33.05 -11.87 -23.49
CA ALA A 10 -31.98 -12.57 -24.22
C ALA A 10 -30.55 -12.16 -23.81
N ASN A 11 -30.39 -11.19 -22.89
CA ASN A 11 -29.18 -10.83 -22.18
C ASN A 11 -29.53 -10.45 -20.74
N PRO A 12 -28.82 -10.96 -19.72
CA PRO A 12 -29.02 -10.52 -18.35
C PRO A 12 -28.77 -9.00 -18.27
N PRO A 13 -29.59 -8.25 -17.51
CA PRO A 13 -29.37 -6.82 -17.35
C PRO A 13 -27.97 -6.57 -16.74
N ALA A 14 -27.35 -5.43 -17.10
CA ALA A 14 -26.08 -5.05 -16.50
C ALA A 14 -26.18 -5.01 -14.96
N PRO A 15 -25.11 -5.31 -14.21
CA PRO A 15 -25.12 -5.29 -12.75
C PRO A 15 -25.67 -3.97 -12.19
N LEU A 16 -26.36 -4.02 -11.07
CA LEU A 16 -27.01 -2.86 -10.43
C LEU A 16 -26.04 -1.68 -10.25
N ALA A 17 -24.80 -1.95 -9.83
CA ALA A 17 -23.77 -0.94 -9.67
C ALA A 17 -23.42 -0.21 -10.97
N GLU A 18 -23.54 -0.86 -12.13
CA GLU A 18 -23.33 -0.24 -13.42
C GLU A 18 -24.57 0.54 -13.89
N ARG A 19 -25.76 -0.01 -13.70
CA ARG A 19 -27.04 0.65 -14.05
C ARG A 19 -27.24 1.96 -13.29
N LEU A 20 -26.86 2.00 -12.01
CA LEU A 20 -26.98 3.14 -11.10
C LEU A 20 -25.76 4.06 -11.09
N ARG A 21 -24.80 3.86 -11.98
CA ARG A 21 -23.64 4.72 -12.07
C ARG A 21 -24.04 6.20 -12.20
N PRO A 22 -23.57 7.09 -11.32
CA PRO A 22 -23.85 8.52 -11.39
C PRO A 22 -23.46 9.11 -12.75
N LYS A 23 -24.33 9.97 -13.30
CA LYS A 23 -24.12 10.64 -14.59
C LYS A 23 -23.62 12.07 -14.43
N ASN A 24 -23.77 12.64 -13.26
CA ASN A 24 -23.34 14.02 -12.91
C ASN A 24 -22.88 14.09 -11.46
N LEU A 25 -22.33 15.25 -11.07
CA LEU A 25 -21.80 15.46 -9.72
C LEU A 25 -22.88 15.48 -8.64
N ASP A 26 -24.10 15.80 -8.96
CA ASP A 26 -25.20 15.87 -7.97
C ASP A 26 -25.76 14.48 -7.64
N GLU A 27 -25.57 13.51 -8.54
CA GLU A 27 -25.87 12.10 -8.27
C GLU A 27 -24.74 11.38 -7.52
N PHE A 28 -23.56 11.99 -7.42
CA PHE A 28 -22.39 11.38 -6.84
C PHE A 28 -22.49 11.35 -5.32
N ALA A 29 -22.41 10.16 -4.73
CA ALA A 29 -22.52 10.00 -3.27
C ALA A 29 -21.20 10.26 -2.57
N GLY A 30 -21.23 11.02 -1.48
CA GLY A 30 -20.07 11.33 -0.66
C GLY A 30 -19.08 12.29 -1.33
N GLN A 31 -17.87 12.35 -0.79
CA GLN A 31 -16.76 13.19 -1.27
C GLN A 31 -17.04 14.69 -1.23
N GLU A 32 -17.87 15.17 -0.31
CA GLU A 32 -18.27 16.58 -0.17
C GLU A 32 -17.08 17.51 0.00
N HIS A 33 -15.98 17.03 0.56
CA HIS A 33 -14.73 17.76 0.73
C HIS A 33 -14.04 18.07 -0.62
N LEU A 34 -14.31 17.31 -1.68
CA LEU A 34 -13.78 17.50 -3.04
C LEU A 34 -14.77 18.14 -3.99
N ILE A 35 -16.00 17.61 -4.02
CA ILE A 35 -17.02 17.95 -5.02
C ILE A 35 -18.23 18.69 -4.46
N GLY A 36 -18.26 18.99 -3.15
CA GLY A 36 -19.26 19.87 -2.56
C GLY A 36 -19.29 21.25 -3.21
N ARG A 37 -20.39 21.99 -3.07
CA ARG A 37 -20.52 23.34 -3.64
C ARG A 37 -19.36 24.23 -3.22
N GLY A 38 -18.72 24.90 -4.17
CA GLY A 38 -17.59 25.80 -3.94
C GLY A 38 -16.24 25.12 -3.70
N LYS A 39 -16.14 23.80 -3.74
CA LYS A 39 -14.88 23.06 -3.62
C LYS A 39 -14.04 23.15 -4.89
N VAL A 40 -12.72 22.98 -4.73
CA VAL A 40 -11.75 23.21 -5.80
C VAL A 40 -12.01 22.31 -7.01
N LEU A 41 -12.18 21.00 -6.79
CA LEU A 41 -12.39 20.05 -7.88
C LEU A 41 -13.71 20.35 -8.61
N ARG A 42 -14.80 20.61 -7.88
CA ARG A 42 -16.08 21.00 -8.49
C ARG A 42 -15.95 22.25 -9.36
N ARG A 43 -15.29 23.30 -8.86
CA ARG A 43 -15.06 24.52 -9.64
C ARG A 43 -14.22 24.29 -10.89
N MET A 44 -13.21 23.42 -10.80
CA MET A 44 -12.41 23.04 -11.97
C MET A 44 -13.26 22.36 -13.04
N ILE A 45 -14.17 21.47 -12.63
CA ILE A 45 -15.05 20.73 -13.54
C ILE A 45 -16.09 21.68 -14.16
N GLU A 46 -16.81 22.46 -13.35
CA GLU A 46 -17.83 23.40 -13.79
C GLU A 46 -17.25 24.54 -14.64
N GLY A 47 -16.02 24.97 -14.36
CA GLY A 47 -15.30 25.99 -15.12
C GLY A 47 -14.54 25.47 -16.35
N ASP A 48 -14.63 24.19 -16.67
CA ASP A 48 -13.87 23.53 -17.76
C ASP A 48 -12.35 23.75 -17.68
N LEU A 49 -11.80 23.86 -16.45
CA LEU A 49 -10.38 24.11 -16.16
C LEU A 49 -9.68 22.86 -15.58
N VAL A 50 -9.99 21.72 -16.17
CA VAL A 50 -9.47 20.44 -15.70
C VAL A 50 -8.01 20.26 -16.13
N SER A 51 -7.17 19.84 -15.21
CA SER A 51 -5.76 19.48 -15.42
C SER A 51 -5.51 18.03 -15.03
N SER A 52 -4.35 17.48 -15.38
CA SER A 52 -3.96 16.13 -14.99
C SER A 52 -3.99 15.94 -13.48
N MET A 53 -4.50 14.77 -13.04
CA MET A 53 -4.73 14.47 -11.61
C MET A 53 -4.60 12.99 -11.30
N ILE A 54 -4.41 12.70 -10.01
CA ILE A 54 -4.42 11.35 -9.46
C ILE A 54 -5.54 11.27 -8.43
N PHE A 55 -6.44 10.29 -8.59
CA PHE A 55 -7.44 9.93 -7.59
C PHE A 55 -6.90 8.81 -6.70
N TRP A 56 -6.70 9.09 -5.45
CA TRP A 56 -6.22 8.15 -4.46
C TRP A 56 -7.30 7.86 -3.42
N GLY A 57 -7.56 6.60 -3.14
CA GLY A 57 -8.52 6.19 -2.13
C GLY A 57 -8.97 4.74 -2.27
N PRO A 58 -9.72 4.20 -1.29
CA PRO A 58 -10.11 2.81 -1.25
C PRO A 58 -10.96 2.38 -2.45
N PRO A 59 -11.16 1.06 -2.67
CA PRO A 59 -12.02 0.57 -3.74
C PRO A 59 -13.48 1.02 -3.55
N GLY A 60 -14.24 1.07 -4.63
CA GLY A 60 -15.69 1.32 -4.60
C GLY A 60 -16.13 2.74 -4.23
N VAL A 61 -15.22 3.71 -4.04
CA VAL A 61 -15.55 5.10 -3.68
C VAL A 61 -15.85 6.01 -4.88
N GLY A 62 -15.83 5.44 -6.10
CA GLY A 62 -16.25 6.17 -7.31
C GLY A 62 -15.13 6.81 -8.13
N LYS A 63 -13.85 6.45 -7.97
CA LYS A 63 -12.72 7.01 -8.74
C LYS A 63 -12.96 7.01 -10.25
N THR A 64 -13.30 5.85 -10.83
CA THR A 64 -13.61 5.68 -12.25
C THR A 64 -14.84 6.47 -12.67
N THR A 65 -15.87 6.47 -11.84
CA THR A 65 -17.12 7.20 -12.08
C THR A 65 -16.88 8.71 -12.12
N LEU A 66 -16.08 9.24 -11.18
CA LEU A 66 -15.75 10.65 -11.17
C LEU A 66 -14.97 11.08 -12.42
N ALA A 67 -14.03 10.26 -12.89
CA ALA A 67 -13.30 10.52 -14.12
C ALA A 67 -14.25 10.54 -15.36
N GLN A 68 -15.22 9.65 -15.42
CA GLN A 68 -16.22 9.64 -16.49
C GLN A 68 -17.13 10.88 -16.44
N ILE A 69 -17.58 11.30 -15.25
CA ILE A 69 -18.38 12.52 -15.09
C ILE A 69 -17.57 13.75 -15.56
N ILE A 70 -16.29 13.83 -15.21
CA ILE A 70 -15.41 14.92 -15.65
C ILE A 70 -15.35 14.95 -17.18
N ALA A 71 -15.08 13.81 -17.81
CA ALA A 71 -14.97 13.74 -19.26
C ALA A 71 -16.28 14.13 -19.96
N HIS A 72 -17.40 13.69 -19.42
CA HIS A 72 -18.73 14.04 -19.96
C HIS A 72 -19.03 15.55 -19.82
N GLN A 73 -18.79 16.12 -18.65
CA GLN A 73 -19.09 17.54 -18.41
C GLN A 73 -18.16 18.47 -19.19
N THR A 74 -16.90 18.08 -19.40
CA THR A 74 -15.93 18.84 -20.19
C THR A 74 -15.96 18.52 -21.70
N LYS A 75 -16.90 17.70 -22.15
CA LYS A 75 -17.04 17.25 -23.53
C LYS A 75 -15.73 16.72 -24.12
N SER A 76 -14.92 16.04 -23.31
CA SER A 76 -13.64 15.50 -23.69
C SER A 76 -13.78 14.06 -24.19
N HIS A 77 -12.94 13.67 -25.15
CA HIS A 77 -12.83 12.27 -25.56
C HIS A 77 -12.25 11.46 -24.39
N PHE A 78 -12.95 10.41 -23.97
CA PHE A 78 -12.56 9.60 -22.81
C PHE A 78 -11.96 8.27 -23.26
N ILE A 79 -10.71 8.05 -22.90
CA ILE A 79 -9.99 6.80 -23.17
C ILE A 79 -9.63 6.15 -21.85
N ASN A 80 -10.06 4.89 -21.70
CA ASN A 80 -9.83 4.11 -20.48
C ASN A 80 -8.75 3.05 -20.73
N PHE A 81 -7.65 3.14 -19.98
CA PHE A 81 -6.62 2.11 -19.94
C PHE A 81 -6.76 1.26 -18.68
N SER A 82 -6.69 -0.06 -18.87
CA SER A 82 -6.48 -0.98 -17.77
C SER A 82 -4.98 -1.27 -17.65
N ALA A 83 -4.40 -0.99 -16.50
CA ALA A 83 -2.99 -1.27 -16.25
C ALA A 83 -2.63 -2.78 -16.32
N VAL A 84 -3.65 -3.66 -16.32
CA VAL A 84 -3.46 -5.12 -16.40
C VAL A 84 -3.26 -5.60 -17.85
N THR A 85 -3.92 -4.94 -18.80
CA THR A 85 -4.00 -5.43 -20.19
C THR A 85 -3.26 -4.56 -21.22
N SER A 86 -2.96 -3.29 -20.89
CA SER A 86 -2.42 -2.34 -21.88
C SER A 86 -0.91 -2.36 -21.95
N GLY A 87 -0.38 -2.65 -23.14
CA GLY A 87 1.05 -2.65 -23.43
C GLY A 87 1.59 -1.25 -23.78
N ILE A 88 2.91 -1.04 -23.63
CA ILE A 88 3.57 0.26 -23.93
C ILE A 88 3.37 0.73 -25.37
N LYS A 89 3.22 -0.21 -26.33
CA LYS A 89 2.96 0.12 -27.75
C LYS A 89 1.58 0.73 -27.92
N GLU A 90 0.58 0.15 -27.29
CA GLU A 90 -0.81 0.63 -27.31
C GLU A 90 -0.90 2.02 -26.67
N ILE A 91 -0.23 2.21 -25.51
CA ILE A 91 -0.17 3.53 -24.85
C ILE A 91 0.36 4.58 -25.82
N ARG A 92 1.51 4.33 -26.47
CA ARG A 92 2.12 5.28 -27.42
C ARG A 92 1.20 5.59 -28.60
N GLN A 93 0.58 4.59 -29.18
CA GLN A 93 -0.32 4.75 -30.33
C GLN A 93 -1.51 5.65 -29.99
N VAL A 94 -2.13 5.45 -28.82
CA VAL A 94 -3.22 6.28 -28.34
C VAL A 94 -2.75 7.71 -28.02
N MET A 95 -1.55 7.86 -27.47
CA MET A 95 -0.97 9.19 -27.21
C MET A 95 -0.72 9.98 -28.49
N GLU A 96 -0.19 9.33 -29.53
CA GLU A 96 0.04 9.95 -30.85
C GLU A 96 -1.30 10.37 -31.50
N GLN A 97 -2.32 9.53 -31.36
CA GLN A 97 -3.68 9.88 -31.83
C GLN A 97 -4.22 11.10 -31.07
N ALA A 98 -4.13 11.13 -29.75
CA ALA A 98 -4.57 12.27 -28.93
C ALA A 98 -3.83 13.57 -29.27
N GLU A 99 -2.53 13.50 -29.59
CA GLU A 99 -1.75 14.64 -30.09
C GLU A 99 -2.29 15.14 -31.44
N SER A 100 -2.63 14.24 -32.36
CA SER A 100 -3.25 14.58 -33.63
C SER A 100 -4.65 15.21 -33.42
N ASP A 101 -5.48 14.62 -32.59
CA ASP A 101 -6.83 15.09 -32.30
C ASP A 101 -6.86 16.49 -31.68
N ARG A 102 -5.84 16.83 -30.90
CA ARG A 102 -5.65 18.17 -30.31
C ARG A 102 -5.54 19.26 -31.38
N HIS A 103 -4.92 18.98 -32.52
CA HIS A 103 -4.81 19.95 -33.64
C HIS A 103 -6.19 20.27 -34.23
N PHE A 104 -7.18 19.40 -34.04
CA PHE A 104 -8.57 19.62 -34.44
C PHE A 104 -9.43 20.17 -33.29
N GLY A 105 -8.81 20.59 -32.18
CA GLY A 105 -9.52 21.14 -31.00
C GLY A 105 -10.20 20.09 -30.12
N ILE A 106 -9.93 18.80 -30.34
CA ILE A 106 -10.49 17.70 -29.52
C ILE A 106 -9.60 17.53 -28.30
N ARG A 107 -10.22 17.66 -27.12
CA ARG A 107 -9.57 17.41 -25.84
C ARG A 107 -9.69 15.93 -25.46
N THR A 108 -8.61 15.30 -25.07
CA THR A 108 -8.59 13.89 -24.67
C THR A 108 -8.27 13.74 -23.20
N ILE A 109 -9.16 13.06 -22.47
CA ILE A 109 -8.90 12.58 -21.10
C ILE A 109 -8.51 11.12 -21.18
N VAL A 110 -7.34 10.82 -20.65
CA VAL A 110 -6.84 9.46 -20.53
C VAL A 110 -6.97 9.04 -19.07
N PHE A 111 -7.84 8.07 -18.83
CA PHE A 111 -8.03 7.47 -17.51
C PHE A 111 -7.21 6.18 -17.41
N VAL A 112 -6.43 6.07 -16.36
CA VAL A 112 -5.63 4.87 -16.06
C VAL A 112 -6.08 4.31 -14.71
N ASP A 113 -6.82 3.20 -14.76
CA ASP A 113 -7.22 2.51 -13.54
C ASP A 113 -6.04 1.71 -12.97
N GLU A 114 -5.88 1.76 -11.64
CA GLU A 114 -4.79 1.11 -10.92
C GLU A 114 -3.39 1.48 -11.49
N ILE A 115 -3.13 2.78 -11.67
CA ILE A 115 -1.91 3.31 -12.31
C ILE A 115 -0.61 2.79 -11.64
N HIS A 116 -0.66 2.41 -10.37
CA HIS A 116 0.46 1.80 -9.64
C HIS A 116 0.91 0.45 -10.23
N ARG A 117 0.09 -0.22 -11.03
CA ARG A 117 0.44 -1.49 -11.71
C ARG A 117 1.26 -1.26 -12.98
N PHE A 118 1.31 -0.05 -13.50
CA PHE A 118 2.19 0.28 -14.59
C PHE A 118 3.64 0.37 -14.09
N ASN A 119 4.55 -0.26 -14.82
CA ASN A 119 5.97 -0.09 -14.56
C ASN A 119 6.44 1.33 -14.91
N LYS A 120 7.65 1.68 -14.48
CA LYS A 120 8.22 3.02 -14.68
C LYS A 120 8.22 3.46 -16.15
N ALA A 121 8.57 2.58 -17.08
CA ALA A 121 8.61 2.90 -18.51
C ALA A 121 7.22 3.17 -19.11
N GLN A 122 6.19 2.49 -18.61
CA GLN A 122 4.80 2.74 -19.00
C GLN A 122 4.30 4.08 -18.45
N GLN A 123 4.62 4.39 -17.18
CA GLN A 123 4.29 5.70 -16.60
C GLN A 123 5.04 6.85 -17.28
N ASP A 124 6.32 6.65 -17.62
CA ASP A 124 7.13 7.65 -18.34
C ASP A 124 6.60 7.94 -19.76
N ALA A 125 5.91 6.98 -20.38
CA ALA A 125 5.34 7.17 -21.71
C ALA A 125 4.25 8.26 -21.76
N PHE A 126 3.62 8.60 -20.65
CA PHE A 126 2.64 9.69 -20.57
C PHE A 126 3.27 11.08 -20.44
N LEU A 127 4.48 11.18 -19.90
CA LEU A 127 5.12 12.45 -19.54
C LEU A 127 5.14 13.48 -20.68
N PRO A 128 5.64 13.16 -21.91
CA PRO A 128 5.72 14.14 -22.97
C PRO A 128 4.35 14.73 -23.35
N TYR A 129 3.30 13.95 -23.27
CA TYR A 129 1.94 14.34 -23.66
C TYR A 129 1.21 15.12 -22.56
N VAL A 130 1.49 14.80 -21.29
CA VAL A 130 1.02 15.57 -20.13
C VAL A 130 1.70 16.94 -20.11
N GLU A 131 3.00 17.02 -20.35
CA GLU A 131 3.76 18.27 -20.39
C GLU A 131 3.30 19.21 -21.51
N LYS A 132 3.06 18.67 -22.69
CA LYS A 132 2.54 19.43 -23.83
C LYS A 132 1.07 19.81 -23.69
N GLY A 133 0.35 19.19 -22.74
CA GLY A 133 -1.10 19.30 -22.61
C GLY A 133 -1.87 18.66 -23.78
N SER A 134 -1.29 17.66 -24.45
CA SER A 134 -1.95 16.89 -25.52
C SER A 134 -3.01 15.97 -24.94
N ILE A 135 -2.84 15.58 -23.68
CA ILE A 135 -3.82 14.82 -22.89
C ILE A 135 -4.01 15.42 -21.51
N ILE A 136 -5.14 15.14 -20.91
CA ILE A 136 -5.37 15.26 -19.48
C ILE A 136 -5.32 13.84 -18.91
N LEU A 137 -4.31 13.55 -18.08
CA LEU A 137 -4.20 12.26 -17.42
C LEU A 137 -4.99 12.26 -16.12
N ILE A 138 -5.86 11.27 -15.94
CA ILE A 138 -6.51 10.97 -14.67
C ILE A 138 -6.09 9.57 -14.24
N GLY A 139 -5.14 9.47 -13.31
CA GLY A 139 -4.75 8.19 -12.73
C GLY A 139 -5.64 7.86 -11.52
N ALA A 140 -6.03 6.61 -11.37
CA ALA A 140 -6.69 6.11 -10.17
C ALA A 140 -5.80 5.08 -9.49
N THR A 141 -5.76 5.11 -8.16
CA THR A 141 -4.98 4.14 -7.36
C THR A 141 -5.60 3.94 -5.99
N THR A 142 -5.45 2.73 -5.46
CA THR A 142 -5.73 2.40 -4.06
C THR A 142 -4.47 2.53 -3.21
N GLU A 143 -3.28 2.57 -3.82
CA GLU A 143 -1.99 2.65 -3.13
C GLU A 143 -1.49 4.09 -3.03
N ASN A 144 -0.64 4.35 -2.02
CA ASN A 144 -0.11 5.70 -1.80
C ASN A 144 0.72 6.16 -3.02
N PRO A 145 0.27 7.19 -3.75
CA PRO A 145 0.91 7.62 -4.99
C PRO A 145 2.35 8.12 -4.80
N SER A 146 2.73 8.54 -3.58
CA SER A 146 4.10 8.98 -3.30
C SER A 146 5.14 7.85 -3.39
N PHE A 147 4.70 6.59 -3.28
CA PHE A 147 5.58 5.43 -3.39
C PHE A 147 5.49 4.73 -4.73
N GLU A 148 4.31 4.76 -5.35
CA GLU A 148 3.98 3.91 -6.49
C GLU A 148 3.91 4.66 -7.83
N VAL A 149 3.67 5.97 -7.78
CA VAL A 149 3.64 6.79 -9.00
C VAL A 149 5.00 7.48 -9.19
N ASN A 150 5.50 7.45 -10.42
CA ASN A 150 6.75 8.11 -10.78
C ASN A 150 6.71 9.59 -10.35
N SER A 151 7.76 10.04 -9.66
CA SER A 151 7.87 11.41 -9.13
C SER A 151 7.76 12.48 -10.23
N ALA A 152 8.26 12.22 -11.44
CA ALA A 152 8.14 13.12 -12.58
C ALA A 152 6.68 13.27 -13.03
N LEU A 153 5.90 12.20 -13.01
CA LEU A 153 4.47 12.24 -13.33
C LEU A 153 3.67 12.89 -12.19
N LEU A 154 3.99 12.52 -10.95
CA LEU A 154 3.33 13.05 -9.76
C LEU A 154 3.49 14.57 -9.64
N SER A 155 4.66 15.12 -10.00
CA SER A 155 4.90 16.58 -9.97
C SER A 155 4.05 17.37 -10.97
N ARG A 156 3.44 16.71 -11.95
CA ARG A 156 2.59 17.29 -13.00
C ARG A 156 1.11 17.02 -12.81
N CYS A 157 0.76 16.23 -11.79
CA CYS A 157 -0.61 15.86 -11.47
C CYS A 157 -1.02 16.41 -10.09
N ARG A 158 -2.26 16.82 -9.96
CA ARG A 158 -2.84 17.14 -8.65
C ARG A 158 -3.37 15.87 -8.01
N VAL A 159 -3.02 15.61 -6.76
CA VAL A 159 -3.54 14.46 -6.02
C VAL A 159 -4.82 14.87 -5.30
N PHE A 160 -5.90 14.11 -5.52
CA PHE A 160 -7.16 14.22 -4.80
C PHE A 160 -7.41 12.93 -4.02
N VAL A 161 -7.58 13.06 -2.72
CA VAL A 161 -7.82 11.93 -1.83
C VAL A 161 -9.31 11.70 -1.69
N LEU A 162 -9.78 10.53 -2.12
CA LEU A 162 -11.17 10.10 -1.94
C LEU A 162 -11.24 9.24 -0.67
N HIS A 163 -12.21 9.53 0.17
CA HIS A 163 -12.44 8.80 1.41
C HIS A 163 -13.43 7.66 1.20
N ALA A 164 -13.37 6.63 2.07
CA ALA A 164 -14.42 5.63 2.17
C ALA A 164 -15.78 6.32 2.38
N LEU A 165 -16.83 5.79 1.79
CA LEU A 165 -18.18 6.30 1.99
C LEU A 165 -18.61 6.06 3.43
N THR A 166 -19.32 7.02 4.02
CA THR A 166 -19.93 6.83 5.33
C THR A 166 -21.13 5.87 5.24
N GLU A 167 -21.55 5.32 6.36
CA GLU A 167 -22.74 4.47 6.42
C GLU A 167 -23.96 5.18 5.82
N GLU A 168 -24.14 6.47 6.13
CA GLU A 168 -25.24 7.28 5.60
C GLU A 168 -25.14 7.47 4.09
N ASN A 169 -23.94 7.67 3.55
CA ASN A 169 -23.77 7.75 2.09
C ASN A 169 -24.13 6.44 1.41
N VAL A 170 -23.74 5.31 1.99
CA VAL A 170 -24.08 3.99 1.45
C VAL A 170 -25.59 3.72 1.58
N LEU A 171 -26.21 4.03 2.72
CA LEU A 171 -27.66 3.93 2.90
C LEU A 171 -28.41 4.76 1.87
N GLY A 172 -27.99 6.00 1.64
CA GLY A 172 -28.56 6.86 0.60
C GLY A 172 -28.48 6.23 -0.81
N LEU A 173 -27.37 5.55 -1.13
CA LEU A 173 -27.23 4.80 -2.38
C LEU A 173 -28.19 3.60 -2.46
N LEU A 174 -28.37 2.85 -1.36
CA LEU A 174 -29.27 1.70 -1.31
C LEU A 174 -30.73 2.15 -1.42
N HIS A 175 -31.13 3.22 -0.76
CA HIS A 175 -32.46 3.81 -0.92
C HIS A 175 -32.72 4.27 -2.37
N ARG A 176 -31.74 4.96 -2.98
CA ARG A 176 -31.84 5.34 -4.38
C ARG A 176 -31.97 4.12 -5.28
N ALA A 177 -31.26 3.04 -5.00
CA ALA A 177 -31.34 1.80 -5.77
C ALA A 177 -32.73 1.16 -5.74
N LEU A 178 -33.44 1.29 -4.63
CA LEU A 178 -34.82 0.79 -4.47
C LEU A 178 -35.84 1.69 -5.20
N GLN A 179 -35.57 2.98 -5.38
CA GLN A 179 -36.52 3.96 -5.91
C GLN A 179 -36.28 4.31 -7.39
N ASP A 180 -35.04 4.26 -7.86
CA ASP A 180 -34.66 4.64 -9.24
C ASP A 180 -35.11 3.58 -10.23
N GLU A 181 -35.71 3.99 -11.36
CA GLU A 181 -36.14 3.09 -12.44
C GLU A 181 -34.98 2.28 -13.03
N ARG A 182 -33.78 2.80 -12.99
CA ARG A 182 -32.54 2.09 -13.37
C ARG A 182 -32.18 0.97 -12.40
N GLY A 183 -32.72 1.00 -11.18
CA GLY A 183 -32.56 0.01 -10.14
C GLY A 183 -33.76 -0.91 -10.02
N PHE A 184 -34.46 -0.79 -8.90
CA PHE A 184 -35.62 -1.58 -8.53
C PHE A 184 -36.92 -0.76 -8.43
N GLY A 185 -36.94 0.50 -8.89
CA GLY A 185 -38.03 1.45 -8.69
C GLY A 185 -39.40 1.04 -9.28
N GLY A 186 -39.45 0.01 -10.12
CA GLY A 186 -40.71 -0.59 -10.63
C GLY A 186 -41.16 -1.84 -9.88
N GLN A 187 -40.42 -2.28 -8.86
CA GLN A 187 -40.68 -3.53 -8.14
C GLN A 187 -41.25 -3.28 -6.76
N LYS A 188 -42.13 -4.16 -6.30
CA LYS A 188 -42.64 -4.13 -4.93
C LYS A 188 -41.66 -4.90 -4.06
N ILE A 189 -40.92 -4.20 -3.22
CA ILE A 189 -39.94 -4.78 -2.30
C ILE A 189 -40.30 -4.37 -0.87
N ASP A 190 -40.47 -5.38 0.00
CA ASP A 190 -40.66 -5.23 1.40
C ASP A 190 -39.32 -5.57 2.11
N MET A 191 -38.65 -4.54 2.60
CA MET A 191 -37.35 -4.64 3.23
C MET A 191 -37.27 -3.64 4.39
N ALA A 192 -37.01 -4.13 5.58
CA ALA A 192 -36.86 -3.30 6.77
C ALA A 192 -35.59 -2.45 6.70
N GLU A 193 -35.64 -1.24 7.28
CA GLU A 193 -34.51 -0.30 7.32
C GLU A 193 -33.24 -0.90 7.97
N ASP A 194 -33.42 -1.71 9.02
CA ASP A 194 -32.32 -2.37 9.71
C ASP A 194 -31.56 -3.34 8.79
N LEU A 195 -32.23 -3.95 7.84
CA LEU A 195 -31.61 -4.86 6.85
C LEU A 195 -30.79 -4.07 5.81
N LEU A 196 -31.28 -2.90 5.39
CA LEU A 196 -30.50 -1.98 4.53
C LEU A 196 -29.25 -1.49 5.26
N ARG A 197 -29.40 -1.14 6.54
CA ARG A 197 -28.28 -0.73 7.40
C ARG A 197 -27.26 -1.86 7.58
N ALA A 198 -27.70 -3.10 7.74
CA ALA A 198 -26.81 -4.26 7.79
C ALA A 198 -25.96 -4.41 6.51
N ILE A 199 -26.56 -4.20 5.33
CA ILE A 199 -25.84 -4.20 4.05
C ILE A 199 -24.86 -3.02 4.00
N ALA A 200 -25.25 -1.83 4.46
CA ALA A 200 -24.37 -0.65 4.44
C ALA A 200 -23.14 -0.85 5.34
N VAL A 201 -23.33 -1.40 6.53
CA VAL A 201 -22.23 -1.76 7.47
C VAL A 201 -21.33 -2.84 6.88
N PHE A 202 -21.93 -3.88 6.25
CA PHE A 202 -21.19 -4.95 5.59
C PHE A 202 -20.31 -4.41 4.45
N ALA A 203 -20.82 -3.48 3.65
CA ALA A 203 -20.12 -2.90 2.52
C ALA A 203 -18.91 -2.02 2.94
N ASN A 204 -18.85 -1.58 4.20
CA ASN A 204 -17.72 -0.85 4.78
C ASN A 204 -17.19 0.29 3.89
N GLY A 205 -18.10 1.09 3.32
CA GLY A 205 -17.76 2.25 2.50
C GLY A 205 -17.49 1.98 1.03
N ASP A 206 -17.71 0.76 0.54
CA ASP A 206 -17.63 0.37 -0.88
C ASP A 206 -19.01 0.33 -1.52
N ALA A 207 -19.31 1.32 -2.38
CA ALA A 207 -20.60 1.41 -3.10
C ALA A 207 -20.87 0.21 -4.01
N ARG A 208 -19.84 -0.35 -4.65
CA ARG A 208 -19.99 -1.49 -5.56
C ARG A 208 -20.40 -2.73 -4.78
N THR A 209 -19.74 -2.99 -3.65
CA THR A 209 -20.08 -4.09 -2.74
C THR A 209 -21.50 -3.92 -2.21
N ALA A 210 -21.89 -2.71 -1.76
CA ALA A 210 -23.23 -2.43 -1.26
C ALA A 210 -24.32 -2.75 -2.29
N LEU A 211 -24.19 -2.21 -3.50
CA LEU A 211 -25.17 -2.39 -4.58
C LEU A 211 -25.22 -3.85 -5.07
N SER A 212 -24.09 -4.53 -5.19
CA SER A 212 -24.05 -5.94 -5.59
C SER A 212 -24.67 -6.84 -4.51
N THR A 213 -24.45 -6.53 -3.23
CA THR A 213 -25.08 -7.26 -2.12
C THR A 213 -26.59 -7.03 -2.10
N LEU A 214 -27.06 -5.79 -2.28
CA LEU A 214 -28.48 -5.49 -2.38
C LEU A 214 -29.12 -6.25 -3.55
N GLU A 215 -28.49 -6.24 -4.74
CA GLU A 215 -28.97 -6.98 -5.91
C GLU A 215 -29.10 -8.48 -5.61
N MET A 216 -28.08 -9.06 -4.99
CA MET A 216 -28.09 -10.47 -4.61
C MET A 216 -29.21 -10.79 -3.59
N VAL A 217 -29.39 -9.93 -2.58
CA VAL A 217 -30.42 -10.09 -1.56
C VAL A 217 -31.82 -10.06 -2.18
N ILE A 218 -32.11 -9.10 -3.06
CA ILE A 218 -33.42 -8.97 -3.69
C ILE A 218 -33.70 -10.12 -4.64
N LEU A 219 -32.70 -10.57 -5.41
CA LEU A 219 -32.85 -11.71 -6.33
C LEU A 219 -33.06 -13.06 -5.59
N ASN A 220 -32.71 -13.15 -4.33
CA ASN A 220 -32.90 -14.34 -3.49
C ASN A 220 -34.03 -14.17 -2.45
N ALA A 221 -34.81 -13.07 -2.52
CA ALA A 221 -35.95 -12.86 -1.66
C ALA A 221 -37.16 -13.72 -2.05
N ASP A 222 -37.98 -14.09 -1.07
CA ASP A 222 -39.22 -14.82 -1.31
C ASP A 222 -40.25 -13.90 -1.96
N LEU A 223 -40.93 -14.41 -2.99
CA LEU A 223 -42.00 -13.68 -3.68
C LEU A 223 -43.36 -14.14 -3.16
N ASP A 224 -44.24 -13.19 -2.83
CA ASP A 224 -45.61 -13.49 -2.51
C ASP A 224 -46.47 -13.71 -3.78
N GLU A 225 -47.75 -14.03 -3.58
CA GLU A 225 -48.73 -14.26 -4.69
C GLU A 225 -48.94 -13.01 -5.57
N ASN A 226 -48.58 -11.81 -5.08
CA ASN A 226 -48.71 -10.53 -5.78
C ASN A 226 -47.38 -10.11 -6.44
N GLY A 227 -46.36 -10.95 -6.39
CA GLY A 227 -45.02 -10.67 -6.92
C GLY A 227 -44.22 -9.65 -6.09
N GLN A 228 -44.57 -9.44 -4.83
CA GLN A 228 -43.79 -8.62 -3.88
C GLN A 228 -42.65 -9.45 -3.31
N ALA A 229 -41.43 -8.88 -3.34
CA ALA A 229 -40.26 -9.51 -2.76
C ALA A 229 -40.19 -9.20 -1.24
N HIS A 230 -40.14 -10.24 -0.43
CA HIS A 230 -40.00 -10.13 1.02
C HIS A 230 -38.57 -10.48 1.42
N VAL A 231 -37.82 -9.48 1.88
CA VAL A 231 -36.44 -9.66 2.34
C VAL A 231 -36.45 -9.95 3.84
N THR A 232 -35.86 -11.10 4.21
CA THR A 232 -35.75 -11.52 5.61
C THR A 232 -34.32 -11.32 6.15
N PRO A 233 -34.15 -11.30 7.50
CA PRO A 233 -32.81 -11.27 8.10
C PRO A 233 -31.94 -12.45 7.67
N GLU A 234 -32.55 -13.63 7.48
CA GLU A 234 -31.87 -14.85 7.04
C GLU A 234 -31.29 -14.70 5.64
N THR A 235 -32.07 -14.11 4.69
CA THR A 235 -31.62 -13.84 3.33
C THR A 235 -30.42 -12.88 3.33
N VAL A 236 -30.49 -11.80 4.13
CA VAL A 236 -29.38 -10.87 4.27
C VAL A 236 -28.16 -11.56 4.89
N ALA A 237 -28.35 -12.36 5.96
CA ALA A 237 -27.28 -13.08 6.59
C ALA A 237 -26.58 -14.07 5.64
N GLN A 238 -27.32 -14.77 4.80
CA GLN A 238 -26.76 -15.67 3.78
C GLN A 238 -25.95 -14.92 2.74
N CYS A 239 -26.40 -13.76 2.27
CA CYS A 239 -25.72 -12.94 1.28
C CYS A 239 -24.52 -12.19 1.87
N THR A 240 -24.48 -11.97 3.18
CA THR A 240 -23.38 -11.29 3.89
C THR A 240 -22.51 -12.24 4.71
N SER A 241 -22.79 -13.55 4.74
CA SER A 241 -22.15 -14.55 5.63
C SER A 241 -20.68 -14.85 5.31
N ARG A 242 -20.14 -14.41 4.20
CA ARG A 242 -18.70 -14.25 4.04
C ARG A 242 -18.35 -12.82 4.45
N ARG A 243 -17.98 -12.63 5.73
CA ARG A 243 -17.12 -11.52 6.12
C ARG A 243 -15.82 -11.64 5.31
N SER A 244 -15.86 -11.18 4.08
CA SER A 244 -14.69 -10.57 3.51
C SER A 244 -14.47 -9.35 4.37
N LEU A 245 -13.69 -9.50 5.44
CA LEU A 245 -13.00 -8.35 5.99
C LEU A 245 -12.38 -7.71 4.76
N LEU A 246 -12.84 -6.51 4.38
CA LEU A 246 -12.27 -5.76 3.27
C LEU A 246 -10.83 -5.41 3.66
N TYR A 247 -9.99 -6.40 3.49
CA TYR A 247 -8.57 -6.28 3.56
C TYR A 247 -8.14 -5.93 2.14
N ASP A 248 -7.97 -4.64 1.89
CA ASP A 248 -7.31 -4.20 0.68
C ASP A 248 -5.83 -4.60 0.79
N LYS A 249 -5.49 -5.73 0.15
CA LYS A 249 -4.14 -6.33 0.19
C LYS A 249 -3.04 -5.37 -0.28
N LYS A 250 -3.38 -4.19 -0.80
CA LYS A 250 -2.44 -3.22 -1.37
C LYS A 250 -2.81 -1.75 -1.09
N GLY A 251 -3.85 -1.45 -0.31
CA GLY A 251 -4.27 -0.10 0.04
C GLY A 251 -3.70 0.41 1.37
N ASP A 252 -4.05 1.63 1.76
CA ASP A 252 -3.61 2.27 3.02
C ASP A 252 -3.94 1.42 4.25
N GLY A 253 -5.05 0.68 4.25
CA GLY A 253 -5.41 -0.23 5.33
C GLY A 253 -4.38 -1.34 5.58
N HIS A 254 -3.70 -1.82 4.53
CA HIS A 254 -2.59 -2.77 4.64
C HIS A 254 -1.38 -2.15 5.37
N TYR A 255 -0.98 -0.93 4.98
CA TYR A 255 0.13 -0.22 5.63
C TYR A 255 -0.20 0.19 7.06
N ASP A 256 -1.44 0.56 7.33
CA ASP A 256 -1.90 0.91 8.67
C ASP A 256 -1.90 -0.28 9.62
N LEU A 257 -2.38 -1.45 9.19
CA LEU A 257 -2.41 -2.66 10.00
C LEU A 257 -1.01 -3.19 10.31
N ILE A 258 -0.12 -3.27 9.31
CA ILE A 258 1.26 -3.68 9.57
C ILE A 258 2.02 -2.66 10.43
N SER A 259 1.72 -1.36 10.27
CA SER A 259 2.27 -0.30 11.10
C SER A 259 1.76 -0.41 12.54
N ALA A 260 0.48 -0.73 12.73
CA ALA A 260 -0.12 -0.96 14.05
C ALA A 260 0.52 -2.17 14.74
N LEU A 261 0.69 -3.30 14.02
CA LEU A 261 1.40 -4.48 14.53
C LEU A 261 2.82 -4.12 14.97
N HIS A 262 3.59 -3.43 14.14
CA HIS A 262 4.97 -3.01 14.47
C HIS A 262 5.01 -2.06 15.68
N LYS A 263 4.09 -1.09 15.74
CA LYS A 263 4.01 -0.13 16.87
C LYS A 263 3.64 -0.85 18.16
N SER A 264 2.74 -1.83 18.13
CA SER A 264 2.37 -2.63 19.28
C SER A 264 3.56 -3.46 19.82
N MET A 265 4.26 -4.18 18.93
CA MET A 265 5.47 -4.91 19.32
C MET A 265 6.55 -3.97 19.87
N ARG A 266 6.75 -2.80 19.28
CA ARG A 266 7.73 -1.81 19.73
C ARG A 266 7.38 -1.20 21.09
N ASN A 267 6.09 -1.01 21.36
CA ASN A 267 5.61 -0.50 22.64
C ASN A 267 5.50 -1.60 23.73
N SER A 268 5.95 -2.83 23.41
CA SER A 268 5.87 -3.97 24.34
C SER A 268 4.43 -4.30 24.78
N ASP A 269 3.49 -4.18 23.86
CA ASP A 269 2.08 -4.54 24.03
C ASP A 269 1.78 -5.84 23.25
N PRO A 270 1.90 -7.01 23.90
CA PRO A 270 1.69 -8.30 23.23
C PRO A 270 0.21 -8.53 22.87
N ASP A 271 -0.74 -8.04 23.64
CA ASP A 271 -2.16 -8.24 23.39
C ASP A 271 -2.61 -7.46 22.13
N ALA A 272 -2.22 -6.19 22.02
CA ALA A 272 -2.46 -5.42 20.82
C ALA A 272 -1.74 -6.02 19.61
N ALA A 273 -0.51 -6.52 19.77
CA ALA A 273 0.24 -7.14 18.68
C ALA A 273 -0.45 -8.41 18.17
N VAL A 274 -0.95 -9.28 19.04
CA VAL A 274 -1.73 -10.48 18.68
C VAL A 274 -3.05 -10.10 18.02
N TYR A 275 -3.73 -9.07 18.50
CA TYR A 275 -4.97 -8.58 17.88
C TYR A 275 -4.76 -8.11 16.44
N TRP A 276 -3.73 -7.29 16.21
CA TRP A 276 -3.43 -6.79 14.84
C TRP A 276 -2.95 -7.91 13.91
N LEU A 277 -2.18 -8.88 14.43
CA LEU A 277 -1.83 -10.08 13.69
C LEU A 277 -3.07 -10.85 13.25
N ALA A 278 -3.97 -11.15 14.18
CA ALA A 278 -5.20 -11.88 13.89
C ALA A 278 -6.06 -11.13 12.87
N ARG A 279 -6.19 -9.80 13.02
CA ARG A 279 -6.95 -8.98 12.08
C ARG A 279 -6.36 -8.99 10.67
N MET A 280 -5.03 -9.04 10.52
CA MET A 280 -4.38 -9.16 9.21
C MET A 280 -4.65 -10.55 8.59
N LEU A 281 -4.48 -11.62 9.36
CA LEU A 281 -4.68 -12.99 8.87
C LEU A 281 -6.14 -13.26 8.50
N GLU A 282 -7.10 -12.86 9.34
CA GLU A 282 -8.54 -12.97 9.05
C GLU A 282 -8.95 -12.08 7.86
N GLY A 283 -8.24 -10.97 7.63
CA GLY A 283 -8.38 -10.14 6.45
C GLY A 283 -7.84 -10.79 5.17
N GLY A 284 -7.14 -11.92 5.27
CA GLY A 284 -6.57 -12.67 4.15
C GLY A 284 -5.20 -12.17 3.71
N GLU A 285 -4.44 -11.50 4.60
CA GLU A 285 -3.05 -11.14 4.33
C GLU A 285 -2.18 -12.39 4.13
N ASP A 286 -1.19 -12.26 3.27
CA ASP A 286 -0.17 -13.30 3.08
C ASP A 286 0.64 -13.51 4.37
N PRO A 287 0.57 -14.67 5.02
CA PRO A 287 1.34 -14.95 6.23
C PRO A 287 2.85 -14.82 6.02
N LEU A 288 3.35 -15.06 4.81
CA LEU A 288 4.76 -14.86 4.47
C LEU A 288 5.13 -13.37 4.41
N TYR A 289 4.20 -12.49 3.98
CA TYR A 289 4.41 -11.05 4.06
C TYR A 289 4.56 -10.61 5.52
N ILE A 290 3.65 -11.01 6.40
CA ILE A 290 3.71 -10.68 7.84
C ILE A 290 5.02 -11.20 8.42
N ALA A 291 5.37 -12.46 8.15
CA ALA A 291 6.61 -13.07 8.63
C ALA A 291 7.86 -12.31 8.20
N ARG A 292 7.95 -11.87 6.93
CA ARG A 292 9.05 -11.01 6.43
C ARG A 292 9.15 -9.70 7.22
N ARG A 293 8.03 -9.10 7.59
CA ARG A 293 7.99 -7.87 8.38
C ARG A 293 8.44 -8.11 9.81
N VAL A 294 8.11 -9.26 10.40
CA VAL A 294 8.58 -9.68 11.75
C VAL A 294 10.09 -9.94 11.74
N VAL A 295 10.63 -10.57 10.69
CA VAL A 295 12.09 -10.75 10.51
C VAL A 295 12.80 -9.39 10.48
N ARG A 296 12.31 -8.43 9.72
CA ARG A 296 12.86 -7.07 9.72
C ARG A 296 12.80 -6.43 11.11
N PHE A 297 11.64 -6.54 11.78
CA PHE A 297 11.45 -5.99 13.12
C PHE A 297 12.50 -6.52 14.11
N ALA A 298 12.81 -7.81 14.08
CA ALA A 298 13.77 -8.44 14.96
C ALA A 298 15.16 -7.77 14.88
N SER A 299 15.62 -7.41 13.69
CA SER A 299 16.92 -6.75 13.52
C SER A 299 16.87 -5.23 13.73
N GLU A 300 15.75 -4.57 13.35
CA GLU A 300 15.61 -3.12 13.39
C GLU A 300 15.34 -2.58 14.81
N TYR A 301 14.56 -3.31 15.62
CA TYR A 301 14.07 -2.82 16.92
C TYR A 301 14.54 -3.65 18.13
N ILE A 302 15.12 -4.81 17.91
CA ILE A 302 15.70 -5.64 18.98
C ILE A 302 17.21 -5.77 18.79
N GLY A 303 17.64 -6.15 17.59
CA GLY A 303 19.06 -6.22 17.24
C GLY A 303 19.86 -7.10 18.18
N LEU A 304 20.96 -6.56 18.71
CA LEU A 304 21.86 -7.28 19.61
C LEU A 304 21.40 -7.27 21.07
N ALA A 305 20.30 -6.57 21.39
CA ALA A 305 19.72 -6.67 22.73
C ALA A 305 19.22 -8.09 23.02
N ASP A 306 18.72 -8.78 21.99
CA ASP A 306 18.42 -10.21 22.04
C ASP A 306 18.59 -10.87 20.65
N SER A 307 19.70 -11.54 20.43
CA SER A 307 20.03 -12.19 19.15
C SER A 307 19.07 -13.32 18.78
N ARG A 308 18.35 -13.93 19.73
CA ARG A 308 17.35 -14.97 19.48
C ARG A 308 16.12 -14.43 18.76
N ALA A 309 15.88 -13.12 18.81
CA ALA A 309 14.76 -12.51 18.14
C ALA A 309 14.79 -12.79 16.62
N LEU A 310 15.94 -12.63 15.98
CA LEU A 310 16.10 -12.92 14.56
C LEU A 310 15.91 -14.41 14.25
N GLU A 311 16.49 -15.30 15.06
CA GLU A 311 16.34 -16.75 14.92
C GLU A 311 14.86 -17.16 15.02
N THR A 312 14.15 -16.65 16.03
CA THR A 312 12.71 -16.90 16.23
C THR A 312 11.87 -16.40 15.03
N ALA A 313 12.16 -15.20 14.53
CA ALA A 313 11.46 -14.65 13.39
C ALA A 313 11.69 -15.46 12.10
N VAL A 314 12.93 -15.89 11.86
CA VAL A 314 13.28 -16.72 10.69
C VAL A 314 12.63 -18.11 10.80
N ALA A 315 12.62 -18.71 11.99
CA ALA A 315 11.95 -19.99 12.22
C ALA A 315 10.43 -19.88 11.96
N ALA A 316 9.79 -18.81 12.40
CA ALA A 316 8.37 -18.55 12.11
C ALA A 316 8.12 -18.35 10.61
N TYR A 317 9.00 -17.62 9.91
CA TYR A 317 8.92 -17.49 8.44
C TYR A 317 8.99 -18.84 7.74
N GLN A 318 9.94 -19.71 8.15
CA GLN A 318 10.07 -21.07 7.59
C GLN A 318 8.84 -21.92 7.89
N ALA A 319 8.31 -21.85 9.13
CA ALA A 319 7.09 -22.56 9.48
C ALA A 319 5.89 -22.12 8.62
N CYS A 320 5.73 -20.80 8.36
CA CYS A 320 4.71 -20.31 7.45
C CYS A 320 4.86 -20.85 6.02
N HIS A 321 6.11 -21.00 5.56
CA HIS A 321 6.40 -21.53 4.24
C HIS A 321 6.08 -23.03 4.12
N PHE A 322 6.39 -23.81 5.17
CA PHE A 322 6.19 -25.26 5.16
C PHE A 322 4.77 -25.69 5.44
N LEU A 323 4.09 -25.03 6.38
CA LEU A 323 2.78 -25.44 6.87
C LEU A 323 1.64 -24.72 6.15
N GLY A 324 1.80 -23.43 5.88
CA GLY A 324 0.71 -22.60 5.35
C GLY A 324 -0.41 -22.33 6.37
N MET A 325 -1.50 -21.74 5.90
CA MET A 325 -2.71 -21.47 6.70
C MET A 325 -3.57 -22.75 6.79
N PRO A 326 -4.24 -23.00 7.91
CA PRO A 326 -4.29 -22.18 9.14
C PRO A 326 -3.17 -22.48 10.14
N GLU A 327 -2.40 -23.54 9.99
CA GLU A 327 -1.48 -24.09 11.00
C GLU A 327 -0.34 -23.11 11.35
N CYS A 328 0.12 -22.27 10.43
CA CYS A 328 1.20 -21.33 10.67
C CYS A 328 0.83 -20.17 11.60
N THR A 329 -0.44 -19.96 11.91
CA THR A 329 -0.93 -18.86 12.77
C THR A 329 -0.29 -18.86 14.15
N VAL A 330 -0.13 -20.05 14.76
CA VAL A 330 0.45 -20.20 16.11
C VAL A 330 1.93 -19.82 16.10
N HIS A 331 2.68 -20.17 15.03
CA HIS A 331 4.10 -19.85 14.88
C HIS A 331 4.33 -18.34 14.72
N LEU A 332 3.46 -17.67 13.95
CA LEU A 332 3.46 -16.21 13.84
C LEU A 332 3.12 -15.55 15.18
N THR A 333 2.11 -16.06 15.89
CA THR A 333 1.73 -15.54 17.20
C THR A 333 2.88 -15.67 18.19
N GLN A 334 3.57 -16.82 18.23
CA GLN A 334 4.77 -17.01 19.06
C GLN A 334 5.85 -15.98 18.75
N ALA A 335 6.16 -15.75 17.49
CA ALA A 335 7.15 -14.77 17.10
C ALA A 335 6.74 -13.35 17.47
N VAL A 336 5.49 -12.96 17.22
CA VAL A 336 4.96 -11.62 17.52
C VAL A 336 4.99 -11.34 19.02
N VAL A 337 4.57 -12.30 19.85
CA VAL A 337 4.64 -12.18 21.33
C VAL A 337 6.10 -12.08 21.78
N TYR A 338 6.99 -12.91 21.20
CA TYR A 338 8.42 -12.83 21.50
C TYR A 338 8.98 -11.42 21.17
N MET A 339 8.65 -10.88 19.99
CA MET A 339 9.08 -9.52 19.60
C MET A 339 8.52 -8.44 20.53
N ALA A 340 7.29 -8.59 20.98
CA ALA A 340 6.69 -7.64 21.93
C ALA A 340 7.39 -7.67 23.30
N MET A 341 7.80 -8.85 23.78
CA MET A 341 8.40 -9.02 25.11
C MET A 341 9.92 -8.82 25.16
N ALA A 342 10.61 -8.93 24.02
CA ALA A 342 12.07 -8.80 23.95
C ALA A 342 12.52 -7.38 24.31
N PRO A 343 13.73 -7.22 24.89
CA PRO A 343 14.35 -5.89 25.10
C PRO A 343 14.55 -5.19 23.76
N LYS A 344 14.36 -3.86 23.73
CA LYS A 344 14.37 -3.07 22.50
C LYS A 344 15.71 -2.31 22.34
N SER A 345 16.31 -2.42 21.14
CA SER A 345 17.42 -1.58 20.71
C SER A 345 17.35 -1.33 19.21
N ASN A 346 17.49 -0.09 18.81
CA ASN A 346 17.60 0.31 17.40
C ASN A 346 19.05 0.72 17.04
N ALA A 347 20.02 0.39 17.87
CA ALA A 347 21.43 0.80 17.70
C ALA A 347 22.00 0.40 16.33
N LEU A 348 21.66 -0.79 15.82
CA LEU A 348 22.10 -1.26 14.49
C LEU A 348 21.49 -0.42 13.35
N TYR A 349 20.20 -0.09 13.44
CA TYR A 349 19.53 0.75 12.46
C TYR A 349 20.14 2.15 12.41
N VAL A 350 20.30 2.78 13.57
CA VAL A 350 20.93 4.12 13.69
C VAL A 350 22.36 4.11 13.17
N ALA A 351 23.14 3.05 13.50
CA ALA A 351 24.51 2.89 13.03
C ALA A 351 24.57 2.87 11.49
N TYR A 352 23.72 2.07 10.86
CA TYR A 352 23.69 1.97 9.39
C TYR A 352 23.23 3.26 8.72
N GLU A 353 22.15 3.90 9.19
CA GLU A 353 21.66 5.16 8.58
C GLU A 353 22.67 6.30 8.72
N THR A 354 23.38 6.37 9.86
CA THR A 354 24.45 7.36 10.05
C THR A 354 25.63 7.10 9.11
N ALA A 355 26.07 5.84 9.00
CA ALA A 355 27.16 5.47 8.11
C ALA A 355 26.78 5.67 6.62
N LYS A 356 25.53 5.38 6.26
CA LYS A 356 25.00 5.59 4.91
C LYS A 356 25.00 7.06 4.52
N LYS A 357 24.62 7.96 5.44
CA LYS A 357 24.67 9.41 5.21
C LYS A 357 26.10 9.86 4.91
N ASP A 358 27.07 9.48 5.74
CA ASP A 358 28.48 9.82 5.52
C ASP A 358 29.01 9.23 4.20
N ALA A 359 28.65 7.99 3.87
CA ALA A 359 29.06 7.35 2.62
C ALA A 359 28.47 8.06 1.38
N GLN A 360 27.26 8.63 1.47
CA GLN A 360 26.66 9.41 0.39
C GLN A 360 27.32 10.79 0.23
N GLU A 361 27.69 11.43 1.33
CA GLU A 361 28.36 12.73 1.32
C GLU A 361 29.83 12.64 0.89
N GLN A 362 30.48 11.49 1.10
CA GLN A 362 31.93 11.28 0.89
C GLN A 362 32.21 10.12 -0.08
N ILE A 363 31.44 10.00 -1.13
CA ILE A 363 31.51 8.88 -2.09
C ILE A 363 32.88 8.76 -2.80
N ALA A 364 33.66 9.83 -2.83
CA ALA A 364 34.99 9.89 -3.47
C ALA A 364 36.16 9.51 -2.53
N GLU A 365 35.91 9.27 -1.26
CA GLU A 365 36.97 8.90 -0.31
C GLU A 365 37.55 7.52 -0.63
N PRO A 366 38.85 7.41 -0.90
CA PRO A 366 39.46 6.15 -1.25
C PRO A 366 39.61 5.24 -0.01
N VAL A 367 39.56 3.93 -0.24
CA VAL A 367 39.90 2.96 0.81
C VAL A 367 41.36 3.20 1.26
N PRO A 368 41.64 3.29 2.59
CA PRO A 368 42.99 3.47 3.09
C PRO A 368 43.96 2.41 2.56
N LEU A 369 45.19 2.83 2.18
CA LEU A 369 46.16 1.96 1.53
C LEU A 369 46.52 0.73 2.33
N GLN A 370 46.59 0.85 3.65
CA GLN A 370 46.97 -0.23 4.59
C GLN A 370 45.95 -1.39 4.58
N ILE A 371 44.68 -1.16 4.25
CA ILE A 371 43.65 -2.22 4.19
C ILE A 371 43.29 -2.65 2.76
N ARG A 372 44.03 -2.18 1.74
CA ARG A 372 43.85 -2.64 0.35
C ARG A 372 44.62 -3.93 0.12
N ASN A 373 44.05 -4.87 -0.62
CA ASN A 373 44.72 -6.09 -1.01
C ASN A 373 45.86 -5.79 -2.01
N ALA A 374 47.02 -6.38 -1.79
CA ALA A 374 48.24 -6.23 -2.59
C ALA A 374 48.53 -7.53 -3.36
N GLU A 375 47.74 -7.87 -4.36
CA GLU A 375 47.85 -9.14 -5.12
C GLU A 375 49.01 -9.13 -6.12
N THR A 376 49.34 -7.97 -6.71
CA THR A 376 50.40 -7.84 -7.71
C THR A 376 51.60 -7.09 -7.19
N SER A 377 52.76 -7.29 -7.83
CA SER A 377 53.97 -6.55 -7.52
C SER A 377 53.82 -5.04 -7.67
N LEU A 378 53.03 -4.60 -8.64
CA LEU A 378 52.70 -3.18 -8.85
C LEU A 378 51.92 -2.63 -7.66
N MET A 379 50.92 -3.35 -7.16
CA MET A 379 50.12 -2.95 -6.00
C MET A 379 50.98 -2.82 -4.74
N LYS A 380 51.90 -3.78 -4.53
CA LYS A 380 52.86 -3.72 -3.44
C LYS A 380 53.78 -2.48 -3.53
N ASN A 381 54.27 -2.18 -4.75
CA ASN A 381 55.11 -0.99 -4.99
C ASN A 381 54.32 0.32 -4.78
N LEU A 382 53.03 0.33 -4.99
CA LEU A 382 52.11 1.45 -4.71
C LEU A 382 51.75 1.57 -3.23
N GLY A 383 52.26 0.71 -2.36
CA GLY A 383 52.03 0.75 -0.92
C GLY A 383 50.75 0.08 -0.42
N TYR A 384 50.10 -0.70 -1.26
CA TYR A 384 48.90 -1.46 -0.85
C TYR A 384 49.27 -2.48 0.21
N GLY A 385 48.47 -2.56 1.29
CA GLY A 385 48.72 -3.46 2.42
C GLY A 385 49.92 -3.10 3.29
N LYS A 386 50.62 -2.00 3.01
CA LYS A 386 51.80 -1.59 3.81
C LYS A 386 51.35 -1.16 5.22
N GLY A 387 51.93 -1.82 6.23
CA GLY A 387 51.58 -1.55 7.63
C GLY A 387 50.31 -2.27 8.12
N TYR A 388 49.76 -3.21 7.31
CA TYR A 388 48.63 -4.02 7.74
C TYR A 388 49.06 -4.97 8.87
N VAL A 389 48.35 -4.90 9.99
CA VAL A 389 48.54 -5.79 11.15
C VAL A 389 47.39 -6.81 11.15
N TYR A 390 47.75 -8.08 10.93
CA TYR A 390 46.76 -9.18 11.00
C TYR A 390 46.46 -9.47 12.48
N ALA A 391 45.24 -9.17 12.92
CA ALA A 391 44.87 -9.28 14.34
C ALA A 391 45.07 -10.68 14.93
N HIS A 392 44.96 -11.73 14.12
CA HIS A 392 45.24 -13.12 14.61
C HIS A 392 46.67 -13.39 14.99
N ASP A 393 47.63 -12.56 14.54
CA ASP A 393 49.04 -12.70 14.90
C ASP A 393 49.38 -12.01 16.22
N THR A 394 48.46 -11.18 16.76
CA THR A 394 48.61 -10.55 18.06
C THR A 394 48.07 -11.44 19.18
N GLN A 395 48.61 -11.24 20.41
CA GLN A 395 48.21 -12.03 21.56
C GLN A 395 46.75 -11.83 21.93
N GLU A 396 46.26 -10.58 21.91
CA GLU A 396 44.91 -10.17 22.27
C GLU A 396 43.91 -10.31 21.11
N LYS A 397 44.37 -10.71 19.92
CA LYS A 397 43.59 -10.76 18.69
C LYS A 397 42.95 -9.43 18.32
N LEU A 398 43.63 -8.34 18.64
CA LEU A 398 43.27 -6.96 18.38
C LEU A 398 44.36 -6.24 17.56
N SER A 399 43.97 -5.21 16.84
CA SER A 399 44.87 -4.33 16.12
C SER A 399 44.48 -2.86 16.40
N ALA A 400 45.50 -2.04 16.73
CA ALA A 400 45.28 -0.60 16.94
C ALA A 400 45.13 0.20 15.66
N MET A 401 45.27 -0.45 14.50
CA MET A 401 45.15 0.16 13.19
C MET A 401 43.75 0.75 12.96
N THR A 402 43.71 1.91 12.31
CA THR A 402 42.46 2.54 11.87
C THR A 402 42.06 2.02 10.49
N CYS A 403 40.77 1.72 10.33
CA CYS A 403 40.23 1.18 9.08
C CYS A 403 39.27 2.17 8.35
N LEU A 404 38.92 3.28 9.00
CA LEU A 404 38.13 4.34 8.36
C LEU A 404 39.05 5.26 7.54
N PRO A 405 38.51 5.91 6.49
CA PRO A 405 39.19 7.01 5.79
C PRO A 405 39.61 8.12 6.76
N ASP A 406 40.59 8.90 6.37
CA ASP A 406 41.17 9.93 7.25
C ASP A 406 40.15 10.98 7.68
N SER A 407 39.23 11.36 6.81
CA SER A 407 38.13 12.30 7.08
C SER A 407 37.11 11.80 8.10
N LEU A 408 37.04 10.47 8.28
CA LEU A 408 36.10 9.78 9.17
C LEU A 408 36.75 9.21 10.41
N GLN A 409 38.04 9.46 10.63
CA GLN A 409 38.75 8.99 11.81
C GLN A 409 38.10 9.52 13.10
N GLY A 410 37.91 8.62 14.08
CA GLY A 410 37.25 8.94 15.34
C GLY A 410 35.71 8.89 15.32
N LYS A 411 35.08 8.77 14.14
CA LYS A 411 33.62 8.53 14.07
C LYS A 411 33.26 7.17 14.64
N ARG A 412 32.11 7.14 15.35
CA ARG A 412 31.56 5.93 15.96
C ARG A 412 30.12 5.79 15.47
N TYR A 413 29.87 4.81 14.63
CA TYR A 413 28.53 4.52 14.11
C TYR A 413 27.75 3.63 15.06
N TYR A 414 28.32 2.52 15.51
CA TYR A 414 27.68 1.60 16.45
C TYR A 414 27.86 2.11 17.89
N GLN A 415 26.73 2.44 18.50
CA GLN A 415 26.64 2.90 19.89
C GLN A 415 25.67 1.97 20.63
N PRO A 416 26.19 0.91 21.26
CA PRO A 416 25.38 -0.07 21.96
C PRO A 416 24.63 0.54 23.13
N THR A 417 23.40 0.08 23.34
CA THR A 417 22.57 0.43 24.49
C THR A 417 22.92 -0.46 25.70
N GLU A 418 22.21 -0.27 26.82
CA GLU A 418 22.30 -1.14 27.99
C GLU A 418 21.22 -2.20 28.04
N GLN A 419 20.39 -2.29 26.99
CA GLN A 419 19.26 -3.19 26.95
C GLN A 419 19.68 -4.63 26.67
N GLY A 420 19.15 -5.56 27.44
CA GLY A 420 19.39 -6.99 27.25
C GLY A 420 20.86 -7.37 27.17
N ASN A 421 21.22 -8.14 26.13
CA ASN A 421 22.61 -8.57 25.91
C ASN A 421 23.52 -7.44 25.40
N GLU A 422 22.98 -6.32 24.95
CA GLU A 422 23.77 -5.26 24.34
C GLU A 422 24.68 -4.55 25.36
N GLY A 423 24.34 -4.58 26.64
CA GLY A 423 25.24 -4.13 27.72
C GLY A 423 26.60 -4.84 27.72
N ARG A 424 26.64 -6.14 27.38
CA ARG A 424 27.90 -6.90 27.25
C ARG A 424 28.72 -6.43 26.03
N TYR A 425 28.06 -6.14 24.92
CA TYR A 425 28.73 -5.59 23.75
C TYR A 425 29.28 -4.19 24.03
N LYS A 426 28.57 -3.37 24.81
CA LYS A 426 29.04 -2.04 25.26
C LYS A 426 30.34 -2.15 26.07
N GLN A 427 30.35 -3.01 27.10
CA GLN A 427 31.55 -3.24 27.91
C GLN A 427 32.71 -3.71 27.03
N ARG A 428 32.47 -4.67 26.17
CA ARG A 428 33.51 -5.20 25.26
C ARG A 428 34.05 -4.13 24.31
N LEU A 429 33.18 -3.28 23.78
CA LEU A 429 33.59 -2.17 22.91
C LEU A 429 34.45 -1.15 23.65
N GLU A 430 34.12 -0.82 24.90
CA GLU A 430 34.91 0.09 25.76
C GLU A 430 36.29 -0.49 26.05
N GLU A 431 36.39 -1.79 26.33
CA GLU A 431 37.68 -2.48 26.50
C GLU A 431 38.53 -2.40 25.22
N ILE A 432 37.93 -2.69 24.05
CA ILE A 432 38.62 -2.62 22.76
C ILE A 432 39.12 -1.20 22.47
N ILE A 433 38.31 -0.18 22.74
CA ILE A 433 38.67 1.22 22.53
C ILE A 433 39.85 1.61 23.42
N ARG A 434 39.79 1.29 24.73
CA ARG A 434 40.83 1.56 25.67
C ARG A 434 42.15 0.88 25.24
N TRP A 435 42.08 -0.40 24.89
CA TRP A 435 43.25 -1.13 24.41
C TRP A 435 43.85 -0.49 23.15
N LYS A 436 43.00 -0.08 22.18
CA LYS A 436 43.47 0.61 20.96
C LYS A 436 44.13 1.95 21.26
N GLU A 437 43.63 2.72 22.23
CA GLU A 437 44.21 4.00 22.66
C GLU A 437 45.57 3.80 23.30
N GLU A 438 45.75 2.78 24.16
CA GLU A 438 47.03 2.44 24.81
C GLU A 438 48.09 1.92 23.82
N HIS A 439 47.70 1.39 22.67
CA HIS A 439 48.59 0.80 21.67
C HIS A 439 48.69 1.64 20.38
N ARG A 440 48.10 2.83 20.36
CA ARG A 440 48.22 3.78 19.26
C ARG A 440 49.65 4.35 19.20
N GLY A 441 50.38 3.99 18.11
CA GLY A 441 51.73 4.51 17.85
C GLY A 441 52.88 3.62 18.38
N LYS A 442 52.61 2.40 18.79
CA LYS A 442 53.62 1.38 19.04
C LYS A 442 53.93 0.55 17.83
#